data_bd6c1a87d3c96ddaff897db66a8013ac
#
_entry.id   bd6c1a87d3c96ddaff897db66a8013ac
#
_cell.length_a   1.000
_cell.length_b   1.000
_cell.length_c   1.000
_cell.angle_alpha   90.00
_cell.angle_beta   90.00
_cell.angle_gamma   90.00
#
_symmetry.space_group_name_H-M   'P 1'
#
loop_
_entity.id
_entity.type
_entity.pdbx_description
1 polymer ?
#
loop_
_entity_poly.entity_id
_entity_poly.type
_entity_poly.pdbx_seq_one_letter_code
_entity_poly.pdbx_strand_id
1 'polypeptide(L)'
;MARNSSLPITIAQVTKTYGKVFALDHVDLHIQSGEFLTLLGPSGSGKTTLLTVLAGFTRPDGGSLKFGDTEMITVPPHKRDVGMVFQNYALFPHMTVAANVAFPLKLRGVVGAESARRVERALEMVRLGGYGARGVDQLSGGQRQRVALARAMVFEPRIMLMDEPLSALDKQLREHMQIELRQLHEQLGMTTVYVTHDQREALTMSDRIAVIQGGRIMQLDTPRAIYERPANRFVAEFIGESTFVPVTVAAGRLTLAGQALQTAEPLPADGARLLMLRPERLRVLGATEEPGTGFNLLQATLVHTVYQGDSSLLQVALADGTRLQVRSASIGLAAAAQAEPGRPLRLALAVHDTVLLAADGAAA
;
A
#
# COMPACT_ATOMS: atom_id res chain seq x y z
N MET A 1 28.89 -0.52 16.07
CA MET A 1 29.07 -1.12 14.73
C MET A 1 28.73 -0.08 13.70
N ALA A 2 29.60 0.18 12.72
CA ALA A 2 29.26 1.07 11.62
C ALA A 2 28.02 0.49 10.92
N ARG A 3 26.89 1.24 10.89
CA ARG A 3 25.71 0.87 10.10
C ARG A 3 26.20 0.75 8.66
N ASN A 4 26.04 -0.42 8.07
CA ASN A 4 26.22 -0.58 6.64
C ASN A 4 25.23 0.40 5.99
N SER A 5 25.72 1.50 5.40
CA SER A 5 24.84 2.54 4.90
C SER A 5 23.93 1.94 3.81
N SER A 6 22.62 2.06 3.98
CA SER A 6 21.63 1.68 2.97
C SER A 6 21.92 2.35 1.62
N LEU A 7 21.45 1.80 0.52
CA LEU A 7 21.66 2.33 -0.83
C LEU A 7 20.36 2.83 -1.42
N PRO A 8 20.37 3.99 -2.11
CA PRO A 8 19.24 4.38 -2.93
C PRO A 8 19.15 3.48 -4.17
N ILE A 9 17.94 3.37 -4.72
CA ILE A 9 17.68 2.63 -5.95
C ILE A 9 17.15 3.63 -7.00
N THR A 10 17.74 3.64 -8.18
CA THR A 10 17.29 4.44 -9.31
C THR A 10 16.93 3.53 -10.47
N ILE A 11 15.70 3.63 -10.92
CA ILE A 11 15.13 2.93 -12.07
C ILE A 11 14.81 4.00 -13.12
N ALA A 12 15.36 3.89 -14.31
CA ALA A 12 15.14 4.87 -15.37
C ALA A 12 14.71 4.15 -16.66
N GLN A 13 13.50 4.47 -17.13
CA GLN A 13 12.90 3.97 -18.36
C GLN A 13 12.95 2.46 -18.51
N VAL A 14 12.79 1.72 -17.39
CA VAL A 14 12.85 0.26 -17.39
C VAL A 14 11.62 -0.31 -18.08
N THR A 15 11.89 -1.14 -19.10
CA THR A 15 10.87 -1.80 -19.92
C THR A 15 11.06 -3.30 -19.89
N LYS A 16 9.94 -4.05 -19.74
CA LYS A 16 9.90 -5.50 -19.86
C LYS A 16 8.66 -5.97 -20.56
N THR A 17 8.85 -6.77 -21.60
CA THR A 17 7.76 -7.35 -22.38
C THR A 17 7.74 -8.88 -22.29
N TYR A 18 6.56 -9.47 -22.34
CA TYR A 18 6.32 -10.88 -22.53
C TYR A 18 5.39 -11.05 -23.75
N GLY A 19 5.96 -11.43 -24.86
CA GLY A 19 5.25 -11.42 -26.15
C GLY A 19 4.82 -10.01 -26.54
N LYS A 20 3.52 -9.77 -26.63
CA LYS A 20 2.95 -8.45 -26.97
C LYS A 20 2.55 -7.61 -25.75
N VAL A 21 2.72 -8.15 -24.54
CA VAL A 21 2.26 -7.49 -23.31
C VAL A 21 3.45 -6.80 -22.63
N PHE A 22 3.29 -5.52 -22.33
CA PHE A 22 4.21 -4.80 -21.46
C PHE A 22 3.92 -5.16 -20.00
N ALA A 23 4.84 -5.88 -19.37
CA ALA A 23 4.82 -6.11 -17.94
C ALA A 23 5.40 -4.92 -17.16
N LEU A 24 6.37 -4.21 -17.77
CA LEU A 24 6.88 -2.91 -17.33
C LEU A 24 6.97 -2.02 -18.56
N ASP A 25 6.43 -0.82 -18.49
CA ASP A 25 6.33 0.11 -19.59
C ASP A 25 6.94 1.47 -19.21
N HIS A 26 8.22 1.64 -19.52
CA HIS A 26 9.01 2.86 -19.29
C HIS A 26 8.94 3.33 -17.84
N VAL A 27 9.21 2.41 -16.91
CA VAL A 27 9.11 2.71 -15.47
C VAL A 27 10.27 3.60 -15.02
N ASP A 28 9.93 4.74 -14.45
CA ASP A 28 10.83 5.64 -13.74
C ASP A 28 10.50 5.60 -12.24
N LEU A 29 11.49 5.32 -11.40
CA LEU A 29 11.31 5.27 -9.95
C LEU A 29 12.62 5.57 -9.23
N HIS A 30 12.56 6.47 -8.27
CA HIS A 30 13.68 6.70 -7.36
C HIS A 30 13.25 6.38 -5.92
N ILE A 31 14.02 5.50 -5.26
CA ILE A 31 13.83 5.07 -3.87
C ILE A 31 15.01 5.61 -3.06
N GLN A 32 14.70 6.34 -2.01
CA GLN A 32 15.73 6.95 -1.17
C GLN A 32 16.44 5.88 -0.31
N SER A 33 17.66 6.20 0.12
CA SER A 33 18.40 5.35 1.05
C SER A 33 17.64 5.23 2.38
N GLY A 34 17.36 4.00 2.82
CA GLY A 34 16.63 3.72 4.05
C GLY A 34 15.11 3.87 3.96
N GLU A 35 14.57 4.12 2.77
CA GLU A 35 13.13 4.23 2.55
C GLU A 35 12.43 2.87 2.55
N PHE A 36 11.22 2.81 3.11
CA PHE A 36 10.28 1.71 2.94
C PHE A 36 9.30 2.07 1.82
N LEU A 37 9.56 1.57 0.62
CA LEU A 37 8.68 1.77 -0.54
C LEU A 37 7.80 0.54 -0.76
N THR A 38 6.49 0.74 -0.90
CA THR A 38 5.56 -0.32 -1.31
C THR A 38 5.17 -0.17 -2.79
N LEU A 39 5.27 -1.28 -3.53
CA LEU A 39 4.69 -1.45 -4.86
C LEU A 39 3.29 -2.04 -4.68
N LEU A 40 2.26 -1.27 -4.98
CA LEU A 40 0.87 -1.62 -4.77
C LEU A 40 0.10 -1.63 -6.09
N GLY A 41 -0.83 -2.57 -6.27
CA GLY A 41 -1.64 -2.66 -7.50
C GLY A 41 -2.33 -4.01 -7.65
N PRO A 42 -3.25 -4.17 -8.61
CA PRO A 42 -3.94 -5.43 -8.85
C PRO A 42 -3.00 -6.53 -9.33
N SER A 43 -3.48 -7.76 -9.33
CA SER A 43 -2.74 -8.90 -9.91
C SER A 43 -2.41 -8.64 -11.38
N GLY A 44 -1.20 -9.00 -11.80
CA GLY A 44 -0.75 -8.78 -13.18
C GLY A 44 -0.35 -7.33 -13.53
N SER A 45 -0.31 -6.40 -12.58
CA SER A 45 0.07 -4.99 -12.84
C SER A 45 1.56 -4.75 -13.08
N GLY A 46 2.45 -5.75 -12.85
CA GLY A 46 3.90 -5.63 -13.06
C GLY A 46 4.75 -5.60 -11.78
N LYS A 47 4.15 -5.59 -10.57
CA LYS A 47 4.87 -5.48 -9.27
C LYS A 47 5.95 -6.54 -9.09
N THR A 48 5.59 -7.83 -9.18
CA THR A 48 6.53 -8.95 -9.06
C THR A 48 7.56 -8.94 -10.18
N THR A 49 7.20 -8.50 -11.40
CA THR A 49 8.17 -8.33 -12.49
C THR A 49 9.21 -7.27 -12.12
N LEU A 50 8.79 -6.11 -11.60
CA LEU A 50 9.71 -5.08 -11.16
C LEU A 50 10.60 -5.57 -10.01
N LEU A 51 10.02 -6.28 -9.03
CA LEU A 51 10.78 -6.87 -7.92
C LEU A 51 11.83 -7.89 -8.41
N THR A 52 11.46 -8.75 -9.38
CA THR A 52 12.40 -9.74 -9.94
C THR A 52 13.48 -9.11 -10.82
N VAL A 53 13.20 -7.96 -11.44
CA VAL A 53 14.22 -7.13 -12.12
C VAL A 53 15.20 -6.56 -11.08
N LEU A 54 14.71 -6.02 -9.95
CA LEU A 54 15.55 -5.55 -8.84
C LEU A 54 16.42 -6.68 -8.26
N ALA A 55 15.85 -7.86 -8.07
CA ALA A 55 16.56 -9.04 -7.56
C ALA A 55 17.57 -9.62 -8.59
N GLY A 56 17.43 -9.31 -9.88
CA GLY A 56 18.29 -9.81 -10.95
C GLY A 56 17.86 -11.16 -11.54
N PHE A 57 16.69 -11.67 -11.16
CA PHE A 57 16.12 -12.90 -11.77
C PHE A 57 15.53 -12.66 -13.14
N THR A 58 15.09 -11.44 -13.42
CA THR A 58 14.56 -11.01 -14.72
C THR A 58 15.43 -9.90 -15.27
N ARG A 59 15.90 -10.06 -16.52
CA ARG A 59 16.60 -8.98 -17.22
C ARG A 59 15.56 -8.13 -17.94
N PRO A 60 15.56 -6.78 -17.75
CA PRO A 60 14.71 -5.89 -18.53
C PRO A 60 15.15 -5.85 -19.99
N ASP A 61 14.25 -5.42 -20.87
CA ASP A 61 14.52 -5.30 -22.30
C ASP A 61 15.17 -3.93 -22.63
N GLY A 62 14.97 -2.92 -21.76
CA GLY A 62 15.56 -1.59 -21.88
C GLY A 62 15.58 -0.85 -20.55
N GLY A 63 16.22 0.32 -20.55
CA GLY A 63 16.35 1.19 -19.38
C GLY A 63 17.63 0.97 -18.58
N SER A 64 17.69 1.56 -17.37
CA SER A 64 18.82 1.49 -16.45
C SER A 64 18.31 1.20 -15.02
N LEU A 65 19.09 0.43 -14.26
CA LEU A 65 18.85 0.12 -12.85
C LEU A 65 20.13 0.32 -12.05
N LYS A 66 20.13 1.23 -11.10
CA LYS A 66 21.30 1.49 -10.26
C LYS A 66 21.00 1.26 -8.78
N PHE A 67 21.98 0.70 -8.05
CA PHE A 67 22.04 0.71 -6.60
C PHE A 67 23.18 1.65 -6.17
N GLY A 68 22.84 2.80 -5.58
CA GLY A 68 23.76 3.92 -5.51
C GLY A 68 24.18 4.34 -6.92
N ASP A 69 25.49 4.37 -7.18
CA ASP A 69 26.06 4.71 -8.50
C ASP A 69 26.32 3.51 -9.38
N THR A 70 26.10 2.28 -8.90
CA THR A 70 26.46 1.04 -9.61
C THR A 70 25.30 0.54 -10.48
N GLU A 71 25.58 0.34 -11.79
CA GLU A 71 24.62 -0.26 -12.73
C GLU A 71 24.43 -1.76 -12.44
N MET A 72 23.15 -2.21 -12.33
CA MET A 72 22.77 -3.53 -11.89
C MET A 72 22.19 -4.45 -12.96
N ILE A 73 21.83 -3.95 -14.14
CA ILE A 73 21.12 -4.76 -15.17
C ILE A 73 21.88 -6.04 -15.54
N THR A 74 23.20 -5.95 -15.65
CA THR A 74 24.06 -7.10 -16.02
C THR A 74 24.59 -7.87 -14.82
N VAL A 75 24.38 -7.39 -13.60
CA VAL A 75 24.87 -8.04 -12.37
C VAL A 75 23.94 -9.21 -12.02
N PRO A 76 24.47 -10.44 -11.90
CA PRO A 76 23.64 -11.60 -11.57
C PRO A 76 23.13 -11.55 -10.12
N PRO A 77 22.02 -12.24 -9.77
CA PRO A 77 21.36 -12.14 -8.46
C PRO A 77 22.29 -12.31 -7.27
N HIS A 78 23.16 -13.32 -7.29
CA HIS A 78 24.07 -13.65 -6.17
C HIS A 78 25.16 -12.60 -5.92
N LYS A 79 25.35 -11.63 -6.82
CA LYS A 79 26.32 -10.53 -6.69
C LYS A 79 25.67 -9.18 -6.36
N ARG A 80 24.32 -9.11 -6.30
CA ARG A 80 23.60 -7.86 -5.99
C ARG A 80 23.58 -7.52 -4.50
N ASP A 81 23.91 -8.47 -3.64
CA ASP A 81 23.93 -8.34 -2.18
C ASP A 81 22.63 -7.82 -1.56
N VAL A 82 21.49 -8.28 -2.10
CA VAL A 82 20.14 -7.97 -1.65
C VAL A 82 19.58 -9.08 -0.77
N GLY A 83 18.88 -8.73 0.30
CA GLY A 83 18.03 -9.67 1.03
C GLY A 83 16.70 -9.87 0.29
N MET A 84 16.20 -11.10 0.22
CA MET A 84 14.93 -11.37 -0.43
C MET A 84 14.06 -12.31 0.38
N VAL A 85 12.78 -11.93 0.54
CA VAL A 85 11.71 -12.77 1.10
C VAL A 85 10.70 -13.03 0.00
N PHE A 86 10.47 -14.30 -0.29
CA PHE A 86 9.51 -14.76 -1.29
C PHE A 86 8.14 -15.00 -0.67
N GLN A 87 7.09 -14.97 -1.47
CA GLN A 87 5.70 -15.17 -1.06
C GLN A 87 5.47 -16.50 -0.32
N ASN A 88 6.15 -17.58 -0.75
CA ASN A 88 6.09 -18.90 -0.12
C ASN A 88 7.25 -19.17 0.87
N TYR A 89 7.94 -18.08 1.29
CA TYR A 89 9.09 -18.11 2.20
C TYR A 89 10.33 -18.84 1.67
N ALA A 90 10.19 -19.77 0.74
CA ALA A 90 11.26 -20.58 0.12
C ALA A 90 12.26 -21.16 1.14
N LEU A 91 11.76 -21.62 2.31
CA LEU A 91 12.60 -22.30 3.29
C LEU A 91 12.98 -23.70 2.82
N PHE A 92 14.18 -24.15 3.15
CA PHE A 92 14.65 -25.52 2.86
C PHE A 92 14.01 -26.47 3.88
N PRO A 93 13.08 -27.36 3.47
CA PRO A 93 12.29 -28.15 4.41
C PRO A 93 13.11 -29.22 5.14
N HIS A 94 14.21 -29.66 4.56
CA HIS A 94 15.12 -30.66 5.13
C HIS A 94 16.18 -30.08 6.07
N MET A 95 16.18 -28.77 6.28
CA MET A 95 17.13 -28.07 7.14
C MET A 95 16.45 -27.60 8.43
N THR A 96 17.24 -27.50 9.50
CA THR A 96 16.80 -26.82 10.73
C THR A 96 16.63 -25.32 10.52
N VAL A 97 15.99 -24.63 11.46
CA VAL A 97 15.87 -23.16 11.49
C VAL A 97 17.25 -22.50 11.43
N ALA A 98 18.20 -22.93 12.28
CA ALA A 98 19.55 -22.37 12.28
C ALA A 98 20.27 -22.62 10.94
N ALA A 99 20.13 -23.80 10.33
CA ALA A 99 20.75 -24.11 9.06
C ALA A 99 20.16 -23.29 7.89
N ASN A 100 18.84 -23.03 7.90
CA ASN A 100 18.19 -22.11 6.95
C ASN A 100 18.75 -20.69 7.06
N VAL A 101 18.84 -20.15 8.29
CA VAL A 101 19.35 -18.79 8.52
C VAL A 101 20.86 -18.70 8.22
N ALA A 102 21.64 -19.75 8.52
CA ALA A 102 23.07 -19.78 8.24
C ALA A 102 23.40 -19.90 6.74
N PHE A 103 22.47 -20.35 5.90
CA PHE A 103 22.73 -20.67 4.49
C PHE A 103 23.36 -19.51 3.70
N PRO A 104 22.89 -18.26 3.78
CA PRO A 104 23.51 -17.13 3.08
C PRO A 104 24.91 -16.81 3.59
N LEU A 105 25.18 -17.04 4.88
CA LEU A 105 26.52 -16.85 5.49
C LEU A 105 27.51 -17.88 4.95
N LYS A 106 27.08 -19.15 4.84
CA LYS A 106 27.90 -20.22 4.27
C LYS A 106 28.36 -19.90 2.84
N LEU A 107 27.45 -19.38 2.02
CA LEU A 107 27.76 -18.96 0.64
C LEU A 107 28.77 -17.80 0.57
N ARG A 108 28.84 -16.98 1.63
CA ARG A 108 29.80 -15.88 1.79
C ARG A 108 31.08 -16.27 2.51
N GLY A 109 31.28 -17.56 2.80
CA GLY A 109 32.47 -18.07 3.50
C GLY A 109 32.49 -17.82 5.01
N VAL A 110 31.38 -17.33 5.60
CA VAL A 110 31.26 -17.12 7.05
C VAL A 110 30.78 -18.42 7.69
N VAL A 111 31.66 -19.06 8.47
CA VAL A 111 31.41 -20.36 9.09
C VAL A 111 31.82 -20.37 10.57
N GLY A 112 31.59 -21.49 11.27
CA GLY A 112 32.01 -21.66 12.66
C GLY A 112 31.30 -20.75 13.65
N ALA A 113 32.01 -20.32 14.68
CA ALA A 113 31.48 -19.54 15.80
C ALA A 113 30.87 -18.19 15.36
N GLU A 114 31.46 -17.54 14.36
CA GLU A 114 30.94 -16.28 13.83
C GLU A 114 29.58 -16.47 13.15
N SER A 115 29.41 -17.52 12.35
CA SER A 115 28.11 -17.85 11.74
C SER A 115 27.08 -18.16 12.83
N ALA A 116 27.40 -18.97 13.84
CA ALA A 116 26.50 -19.30 14.94
C ALA A 116 26.04 -18.05 15.70
N ARG A 117 26.96 -17.13 16.01
CA ARG A 117 26.64 -15.86 16.68
C ARG A 117 25.70 -14.99 15.85
N ARG A 118 25.93 -14.85 14.53
CA ARG A 118 25.06 -14.06 13.64
C ARG A 118 23.69 -14.69 13.49
N VAL A 119 23.61 -16.02 13.40
CA VAL A 119 22.33 -16.76 13.34
C VAL A 119 21.51 -16.52 14.59
N GLU A 120 22.10 -16.67 15.79
CA GLU A 120 21.37 -16.46 17.04
C GLU A 120 20.87 -15.02 17.15
N ARG A 121 21.71 -14.04 16.86
CA ARG A 121 21.31 -12.62 16.81
C ARG A 121 20.17 -12.37 15.83
N ALA A 122 20.22 -12.96 14.62
CA ALA A 122 19.14 -12.81 13.64
C ALA A 122 17.83 -13.44 14.11
N LEU A 123 17.90 -14.59 14.81
CA LEU A 123 16.73 -15.24 15.40
C LEU A 123 16.16 -14.43 16.58
N GLU A 124 16.99 -13.84 17.43
CA GLU A 124 16.56 -12.95 18.49
C GLU A 124 15.83 -11.72 17.95
N MET A 125 16.34 -11.07 16.89
CA MET A 125 15.70 -9.93 16.23
C MET A 125 14.28 -10.22 15.74
N VAL A 126 14.02 -11.44 15.30
CA VAL A 126 12.68 -11.88 14.87
C VAL A 126 11.89 -12.62 15.96
N ARG A 127 12.33 -12.53 17.23
CA ARG A 127 11.71 -13.18 18.40
C ARG A 127 11.59 -14.71 18.28
N LEU A 128 12.60 -15.36 17.72
CA LEU A 128 12.75 -16.80 17.61
C LEU A 128 14.03 -17.32 18.27
N GLY A 129 14.58 -16.61 19.26
CA GLY A 129 15.70 -17.11 20.09
C GLY A 129 15.40 -18.50 20.65
N GLY A 130 16.36 -19.41 20.60
CA GLY A 130 16.21 -20.80 21.05
C GLY A 130 15.48 -21.74 20.07
N TYR A 131 14.98 -21.29 18.92
CA TYR A 131 14.31 -22.14 17.92
C TYR A 131 15.27 -22.80 16.94
N GLY A 132 16.57 -22.53 17.01
CA GLY A 132 17.56 -22.92 16.01
C GLY A 132 17.60 -24.41 15.67
N ALA A 133 17.35 -25.30 16.64
CA ALA A 133 17.39 -26.76 16.45
C ALA A 133 16.11 -27.36 15.83
N ARG A 134 15.01 -26.59 15.74
CA ARG A 134 13.74 -27.09 15.22
C ARG A 134 13.78 -27.29 13.71
N GLY A 135 12.99 -28.26 13.20
CA GLY A 135 12.67 -28.40 11.78
C GLY A 135 11.67 -27.33 11.32
N VAL A 136 11.66 -27.02 10.01
CA VAL A 136 10.74 -26.07 9.40
C VAL A 136 9.29 -26.56 9.47
N ASP A 137 9.06 -27.86 9.45
CA ASP A 137 7.76 -28.54 9.58
C ASP A 137 7.11 -28.32 10.95
N GLN A 138 7.90 -28.09 11.98
CA GLN A 138 7.45 -27.84 13.36
C GLN A 138 7.02 -26.38 13.61
N LEU A 139 7.03 -25.52 12.59
CA LEU A 139 6.76 -24.10 12.70
C LEU A 139 5.37 -23.73 12.22
N SER A 140 4.73 -22.77 12.89
CA SER A 140 3.54 -22.09 12.38
C SER A 140 3.86 -21.22 11.14
N GLY A 141 2.84 -20.77 10.39
CA GLY A 141 3.03 -19.87 9.25
C GLY A 141 3.80 -18.60 9.58
N GLY A 142 3.44 -17.91 10.66
CA GLY A 142 4.15 -16.71 11.12
C GLY A 142 5.59 -17.00 11.60
N GLN A 143 5.84 -18.16 12.22
CA GLN A 143 7.21 -18.56 12.57
C GLN A 143 8.05 -18.83 11.33
N ARG A 144 7.51 -19.51 10.30
CA ARG A 144 8.20 -19.71 9.01
C ARG A 144 8.56 -18.39 8.34
N GLN A 145 7.65 -17.44 8.34
CA GLN A 145 7.91 -16.09 7.83
C GLN A 145 9.06 -15.42 8.57
N ARG A 146 9.05 -15.44 9.90
CA ARG A 146 10.14 -14.85 10.72
C ARG A 146 11.48 -15.52 10.44
N VAL A 147 11.53 -16.83 10.22
CA VAL A 147 12.74 -17.53 9.79
C VAL A 147 13.22 -17.04 8.42
N ALA A 148 12.29 -16.85 7.46
CA ALA A 148 12.63 -16.30 6.13
C ALA A 148 13.21 -14.87 6.23
N LEU A 149 12.63 -14.04 7.08
CA LEU A 149 13.16 -12.70 7.38
C LEU A 149 14.57 -12.78 8.01
N ALA A 150 14.75 -13.60 9.05
CA ALA A 150 16.06 -13.80 9.67
C ALA A 150 17.10 -14.25 8.65
N ARG A 151 16.75 -15.20 7.76
CA ARG A 151 17.62 -15.66 6.67
C ARG A 151 17.98 -14.54 5.70
N ALA A 152 17.01 -13.68 5.35
CA ALA A 152 17.24 -12.58 4.43
C ALA A 152 18.10 -11.45 5.03
N MET A 153 18.13 -11.33 6.38
CA MET A 153 18.82 -10.24 7.09
C MET A 153 20.17 -10.65 7.69
N VAL A 154 20.44 -11.96 7.89
CA VAL A 154 21.59 -12.47 8.66
C VAL A 154 22.95 -11.97 8.17
N PHE A 155 23.05 -11.60 6.90
CA PHE A 155 24.28 -11.05 6.29
C PHE A 155 24.27 -9.51 6.20
N GLU A 156 23.29 -8.85 6.83
CA GLU A 156 23.13 -7.39 6.91
C GLU A 156 23.08 -6.73 5.52
N PRO A 157 22.10 -7.09 4.65
CA PRO A 157 21.98 -6.51 3.32
C PRO A 157 21.67 -5.02 3.39
N ARG A 158 22.10 -4.26 2.37
CA ARG A 158 21.80 -2.83 2.26
C ARG A 158 20.42 -2.55 1.65
N ILE A 159 19.85 -3.54 0.94
CA ILE A 159 18.55 -3.50 0.29
C ILE A 159 17.78 -4.78 0.63
N MET A 160 16.51 -4.63 1.00
CA MET A 160 15.58 -5.73 1.26
C MET A 160 14.46 -5.72 0.23
N LEU A 161 14.19 -6.86 -0.39
CA LEU A 161 13.11 -7.08 -1.34
C LEU A 161 12.12 -8.09 -0.74
N MET A 162 10.82 -7.77 -0.74
CA MET A 162 9.79 -8.64 -0.16
C MET A 162 8.62 -8.80 -1.14
N ASP A 163 8.32 -10.04 -1.53
CA ASP A 163 7.23 -10.38 -2.43
C ASP A 163 6.07 -10.96 -1.63
N GLU A 164 5.03 -10.17 -1.37
CA GLU A 164 3.80 -10.52 -0.64
C GLU A 164 4.05 -11.38 0.64
N PRO A 165 4.96 -10.99 1.53
CA PRO A 165 5.41 -11.87 2.62
C PRO A 165 4.32 -12.17 3.66
N LEU A 166 3.22 -11.37 3.73
CA LEU A 166 2.14 -11.52 4.69
C LEU A 166 0.89 -12.20 4.13
N SER A 167 0.86 -12.51 2.83
CA SER A 167 -0.34 -12.99 2.14
C SER A 167 -0.91 -14.31 2.68
N ALA A 168 -0.05 -15.19 3.20
CA ALA A 168 -0.43 -16.50 3.73
C ALA A 168 -0.88 -16.49 5.21
N LEU A 169 -0.93 -15.32 5.87
CA LEU A 169 -1.29 -15.19 7.27
C LEU A 169 -2.77 -14.84 7.46
N ASP A 170 -3.36 -15.30 8.57
CA ASP A 170 -4.67 -14.83 9.02
C ASP A 170 -4.64 -13.34 9.36
N LYS A 171 -5.82 -12.71 9.47
CA LYS A 171 -5.96 -11.26 9.65
C LYS A 171 -5.24 -10.74 10.90
N GLN A 172 -5.45 -11.40 12.05
CA GLN A 172 -4.91 -10.92 13.32
C GLN A 172 -3.38 -11.01 13.35
N LEU A 173 -2.83 -12.13 12.87
CA LEU A 173 -1.39 -12.33 12.78
C LEU A 173 -0.76 -11.37 11.77
N ARG A 174 -1.43 -11.11 10.64
CA ARG A 174 -0.99 -10.15 9.62
C ARG A 174 -0.86 -8.74 10.20
N GLU A 175 -1.90 -8.23 10.89
CA GLU A 175 -1.88 -6.91 11.53
C GLU A 175 -0.72 -6.78 12.55
N HIS A 176 -0.48 -7.83 13.34
CA HIS A 176 0.66 -7.84 14.27
C HIS A 176 2.01 -7.83 13.54
N MET A 177 2.15 -8.63 12.49
CA MET A 177 3.38 -8.73 11.71
C MET A 177 3.70 -7.44 10.92
N GLN A 178 2.71 -6.66 10.50
CA GLN A 178 2.91 -5.35 9.89
C GLN A 178 3.67 -4.40 10.83
N ILE A 179 3.22 -4.34 12.09
CA ILE A 179 3.85 -3.49 13.13
C ILE A 179 5.29 -3.95 13.38
N GLU A 180 5.52 -5.27 13.51
CA GLU A 180 6.85 -5.82 13.74
C GLU A 180 7.81 -5.57 12.56
N LEU A 181 7.33 -5.73 11.32
CA LEU A 181 8.13 -5.46 10.12
C LEU A 181 8.52 -3.99 10.03
N ARG A 182 7.60 -3.07 10.33
CA ARG A 182 7.90 -1.64 10.35
C ARG A 182 8.94 -1.30 11.41
N GLN A 183 8.79 -1.80 12.64
CA GLN A 183 9.76 -1.61 13.72
C GLN A 183 11.15 -2.17 13.36
N LEU A 184 11.18 -3.35 12.73
CA LEU A 184 12.42 -3.98 12.29
C LEU A 184 13.12 -3.15 11.21
N HIS A 185 12.36 -2.64 10.23
CA HIS A 185 12.88 -1.73 9.20
C HIS A 185 13.50 -0.47 9.83
N GLU A 186 12.80 0.19 10.75
CA GLU A 186 13.28 1.39 11.46
C GLU A 186 14.55 1.11 12.25
N GLN A 187 14.63 -0.06 12.89
CA GLN A 187 15.81 -0.48 13.65
C GLN A 187 17.04 -0.73 12.76
N LEU A 188 16.83 -1.33 11.58
CA LEU A 188 17.89 -1.73 10.66
C LEU A 188 18.30 -0.62 9.70
N GLY A 189 17.36 0.23 9.30
CA GLY A 189 17.58 1.38 8.41
C GLY A 189 18.00 0.99 6.99
N MET A 190 17.63 -0.20 6.51
CA MET A 190 17.92 -0.66 5.14
C MET A 190 16.85 -0.13 4.16
N THR A 191 17.21 0.05 2.89
CA THR A 191 16.23 0.36 1.85
C THR A 191 15.36 -0.86 1.60
N THR A 192 14.03 -0.70 1.68
CA THR A 192 13.09 -1.82 1.56
C THR A 192 12.15 -1.58 0.39
N VAL A 193 12.02 -2.59 -0.50
CA VAL A 193 10.97 -2.65 -1.52
C VAL A 193 10.02 -3.78 -1.19
N TYR A 194 8.79 -3.42 -0.93
CA TYR A 194 7.73 -4.32 -0.49
C TYR A 194 6.65 -4.43 -1.57
N VAL A 195 6.28 -5.64 -1.95
CA VAL A 195 5.17 -5.88 -2.88
C VAL A 195 3.97 -6.40 -2.12
N THR A 196 2.82 -5.83 -2.37
CA THR A 196 1.54 -6.31 -1.87
C THR A 196 0.39 -5.94 -2.80
N HIS A 197 -0.73 -6.61 -2.64
CA HIS A 197 -2.05 -6.20 -3.17
C HIS A 197 -2.99 -5.72 -2.05
N ASP A 198 -2.57 -5.80 -0.78
CA ASP A 198 -3.33 -5.34 0.38
C ASP A 198 -3.06 -3.85 0.63
N GLN A 199 -4.13 -3.04 0.51
CA GLN A 199 -4.08 -1.60 0.69
C GLN A 199 -3.72 -1.21 2.13
N ARG A 200 -4.20 -1.98 3.13
CA ARG A 200 -3.92 -1.69 4.55
C ARG A 200 -2.44 -1.87 4.86
N GLU A 201 -1.82 -2.93 4.33
CA GLU A 201 -0.37 -3.13 4.45
C GLU A 201 0.40 -1.92 3.92
N ALA A 202 0.07 -1.49 2.69
CA ALA A 202 0.72 -0.35 2.06
C ALA A 202 0.54 0.95 2.88
N LEU A 203 -0.68 1.24 3.30
CA LEU A 203 -0.99 2.47 4.06
C LEU A 203 -0.34 2.48 5.45
N THR A 204 -0.15 1.31 6.08
CA THR A 204 0.35 1.21 7.46
C THR A 204 1.89 1.24 7.55
N MET A 205 2.58 0.61 6.58
CA MET A 205 4.02 0.36 6.72
C MET A 205 4.91 1.30 5.90
N SER A 206 4.38 1.93 4.85
CA SER A 206 5.21 2.59 3.85
C SER A 206 5.57 4.04 4.19
N ASP A 207 6.76 4.46 3.80
CA ASP A 207 7.09 5.88 3.69
C ASP A 207 6.49 6.47 2.42
N ARG A 208 6.55 5.72 1.29
CA ARG A 208 5.89 6.04 0.03
C ARG A 208 5.30 4.78 -0.61
N ILE A 209 4.26 4.98 -1.42
CA ILE A 209 3.57 3.94 -2.18
C ILE A 209 3.66 4.27 -3.66
N ALA A 210 4.11 3.31 -4.46
CA ALA A 210 3.98 3.35 -5.92
C ALA A 210 2.78 2.50 -6.33
N VAL A 211 1.71 3.15 -6.78
CA VAL A 211 0.51 2.46 -7.31
C VAL A 211 0.77 2.11 -8.77
N ILE A 212 0.72 0.82 -9.10
CA ILE A 212 1.08 0.30 -10.44
C ILE A 212 -0.15 -0.29 -11.13
N GLN A 213 -0.36 0.10 -12.38
CA GLN A 213 -1.36 -0.47 -13.29
C GLN A 213 -0.77 -0.63 -14.69
N GLY A 214 -0.98 -1.79 -15.33
CA GLY A 214 -0.56 -2.03 -16.71
C GLY A 214 0.93 -1.79 -16.96
N GLY A 215 1.79 -2.10 -15.99
CA GLY A 215 3.24 -1.89 -16.09
C GLY A 215 3.71 -0.46 -15.88
N ARG A 216 2.82 0.49 -15.56
CA ARG A 216 3.13 1.91 -15.33
C ARG A 216 2.85 2.34 -13.89
N ILE A 217 3.62 3.29 -13.39
CA ILE A 217 3.33 3.94 -12.11
C ILE A 217 2.26 5.01 -12.32
N MET A 218 1.10 4.81 -11.71
CA MET A 218 -0.05 5.73 -11.79
C MET A 218 0.07 6.89 -10.80
N GLN A 219 0.65 6.63 -9.63
CA GLN A 219 0.98 7.64 -8.62
C GLN A 219 2.08 7.10 -7.71
N LEU A 220 2.98 8.00 -7.26
CA LEU A 220 4.03 7.73 -6.29
C LEU A 220 4.02 8.84 -5.24
N ASP A 221 3.58 8.52 -4.03
CA ASP A 221 3.43 9.52 -2.98
C ASP A 221 3.42 8.87 -1.58
N THR A 222 3.30 9.71 -0.53
CA THR A 222 3.06 9.25 0.84
C THR A 222 1.72 8.53 0.97
N PRO A 223 1.54 7.61 1.92
CA PRO A 223 0.27 6.91 2.16
C PRO A 223 -0.92 7.87 2.28
N ARG A 224 -0.74 8.96 3.01
CA ARG A 224 -1.77 9.98 3.22
C ARG A 224 -2.16 10.67 1.90
N ALA A 225 -1.20 11.08 1.09
CA ALA A 225 -1.46 11.75 -0.18
C ALA A 225 -2.16 10.81 -1.18
N ILE A 226 -1.73 9.53 -1.26
CA ILE A 226 -2.38 8.50 -2.10
C ILE A 226 -3.85 8.33 -1.70
N TYR A 227 -4.16 8.35 -0.39
CA TYR A 227 -5.52 8.16 0.11
C TYR A 227 -6.39 9.41 -0.04
N GLU A 228 -5.88 10.58 0.38
CA GLU A 228 -6.64 11.83 0.43
C GLU A 228 -6.70 12.54 -0.93
N ARG A 229 -5.66 12.42 -1.77
CA ARG A 229 -5.49 13.13 -3.06
C ARG A 229 -5.03 12.19 -4.16
N PRO A 230 -5.86 11.21 -4.56
CA PRO A 230 -5.52 10.31 -5.65
C PRO A 230 -5.39 11.09 -6.96
N ALA A 231 -4.36 10.76 -7.75
CA ALA A 231 -4.06 11.45 -9.00
C ALA A 231 -5.12 11.21 -10.10
N ASN A 232 -5.84 10.10 -10.02
CA ASN A 232 -6.85 9.72 -11.00
C ASN A 232 -7.89 8.76 -10.39
N ARG A 233 -8.94 8.48 -11.15
CA ARG A 233 -10.03 7.60 -10.75
C ARG A 233 -9.54 6.20 -10.38
N PHE A 234 -8.60 5.62 -11.14
CA PHE A 234 -8.10 4.29 -10.84
C PHE A 234 -7.45 4.22 -9.45
N VAL A 235 -6.57 5.18 -9.11
CA VAL A 235 -5.96 5.22 -7.78
C VAL A 235 -7.02 5.38 -6.70
N ALA A 236 -8.00 6.25 -6.92
CA ALA A 236 -9.10 6.50 -5.98
C ALA A 236 -9.97 5.25 -5.74
N GLU A 237 -10.29 4.48 -6.79
CA GLU A 237 -11.05 3.23 -6.73
C GLU A 237 -10.24 2.10 -6.09
N PHE A 238 -8.95 2.06 -6.41
CA PHE A 238 -8.07 1.00 -5.92
C PHE A 238 -7.70 1.20 -4.44
N ILE A 239 -7.65 2.45 -3.94
CA ILE A 239 -7.28 2.76 -2.55
C ILE A 239 -8.52 3.17 -1.75
N GLY A 240 -9.12 2.20 -1.05
CA GLY A 240 -10.31 2.42 -0.23
C GLY A 240 -11.62 2.49 -1.02
N GLU A 241 -12.69 2.60 -0.28
CA GLU A 241 -14.03 2.72 -0.87
C GLU A 241 -14.29 4.17 -1.28
N SER A 242 -14.80 4.39 -2.48
CA SER A 242 -15.13 5.72 -3.00
C SER A 242 -16.42 5.68 -3.84
N THR A 243 -17.24 6.71 -3.69
CA THR A 243 -18.34 6.99 -4.60
C THR A 243 -17.92 8.12 -5.55
N PHE A 244 -18.13 7.92 -6.84
CA PHE A 244 -17.82 8.93 -7.86
C PHE A 244 -19.11 9.50 -8.40
N VAL A 245 -19.27 10.80 -8.27
CA VAL A 245 -20.47 11.50 -8.72
C VAL A 245 -20.09 12.45 -9.86
N PRO A 246 -20.70 12.34 -11.03
CA PRO A 246 -20.53 13.31 -12.10
C PRO A 246 -21.01 14.69 -11.64
N VAL A 247 -20.17 15.70 -11.79
CA VAL A 247 -20.45 17.10 -11.46
C VAL A 247 -19.99 18.01 -12.58
N THR A 248 -20.51 19.22 -12.60
CA THR A 248 -20.11 20.24 -13.59
C THR A 248 -19.56 21.46 -12.86
N VAL A 249 -18.41 21.93 -13.31
CA VAL A 249 -17.92 23.26 -12.98
C VAL A 249 -18.38 24.20 -14.08
N ALA A 250 -19.13 25.23 -13.72
CA ALA A 250 -19.65 26.24 -14.66
C ALA A 250 -19.59 27.64 -14.04
N ALA A 251 -19.03 28.60 -14.79
CA ALA A 251 -18.85 29.97 -14.35
C ALA A 251 -18.18 30.12 -12.97
N GLY A 252 -17.14 29.26 -12.71
CA GLY A 252 -16.42 29.24 -11.44
C GLY A 252 -17.23 28.72 -10.24
N ARG A 253 -18.27 27.92 -10.49
CA ARG A 253 -19.12 27.30 -9.46
C ARG A 253 -19.19 25.80 -9.65
N LEU A 254 -19.10 25.07 -8.54
CA LEU A 254 -19.33 23.64 -8.47
C LEU A 254 -20.70 23.39 -7.86
N THR A 255 -21.50 22.52 -8.50
CA THR A 255 -22.84 22.15 -8.00
C THR A 255 -23.03 20.64 -8.01
N LEU A 256 -23.70 20.13 -6.98
CA LEU A 256 -24.14 18.74 -6.84
C LEU A 256 -25.63 18.74 -6.48
N ALA A 257 -26.48 18.07 -7.28
CA ALA A 257 -27.93 18.02 -7.07
C ALA A 257 -28.57 19.42 -6.83
N GLY A 258 -28.09 20.44 -7.55
CA GLY A 258 -28.56 21.83 -7.40
C GLY A 258 -27.98 22.59 -6.21
N GLN A 259 -27.17 21.98 -5.37
CA GLN A 259 -26.53 22.59 -4.20
C GLN A 259 -25.10 23.03 -4.54
N ALA A 260 -24.74 24.27 -4.19
CA ALA A 260 -23.40 24.78 -4.39
C ALA A 260 -22.42 24.12 -3.41
N LEU A 261 -21.26 23.70 -3.92
CA LEU A 261 -20.17 23.15 -3.11
C LEU A 261 -18.95 24.06 -3.14
N GLN A 262 -18.26 24.10 -2.02
CA GLN A 262 -16.94 24.73 -1.86
C GLN A 262 -15.84 23.65 -1.91
N THR A 263 -14.69 24.02 -2.45
CA THR A 263 -13.47 23.21 -2.49
C THR A 263 -12.34 23.94 -1.79
N ALA A 264 -11.41 23.21 -1.18
CA ALA A 264 -10.20 23.81 -0.59
C ALA A 264 -9.20 24.24 -1.68
N GLU A 265 -9.19 23.55 -2.79
CA GLU A 265 -8.35 23.87 -3.94
C GLU A 265 -9.10 24.76 -4.93
N PRO A 266 -8.40 25.58 -5.74
CA PRO A 266 -9.01 26.32 -6.81
C PRO A 266 -9.81 25.41 -7.74
N LEU A 267 -11.01 25.83 -8.14
CA LEU A 267 -11.79 25.08 -9.10
C LEU A 267 -11.04 24.98 -10.44
N PRO A 268 -11.03 23.80 -11.07
CA PRO A 268 -10.50 23.65 -12.41
C PRO A 268 -11.35 24.42 -13.43
N ALA A 269 -10.85 24.51 -14.66
CA ALA A 269 -11.60 25.12 -15.76
C ALA A 269 -13.00 24.48 -15.91
N ASP A 270 -13.96 25.27 -16.42
CA ASP A 270 -15.33 24.83 -16.67
C ASP A 270 -15.37 23.53 -17.46
N GLY A 271 -16.27 22.64 -17.07
CA GLY A 271 -16.42 21.33 -17.71
C GLY A 271 -16.86 20.23 -16.73
N ALA A 272 -17.01 19.03 -17.28
CA ALA A 272 -17.38 17.85 -16.52
C ALA A 272 -16.22 17.38 -15.62
N ARG A 273 -16.53 16.97 -14.40
CA ARG A 273 -15.60 16.42 -13.41
C ARG A 273 -16.25 15.25 -12.67
N LEU A 274 -15.44 14.47 -11.97
CA LEU A 274 -15.90 13.48 -11.01
C LEU A 274 -15.61 14.00 -9.59
N LEU A 275 -16.64 14.16 -8.80
CA LEU A 275 -16.52 14.38 -7.37
C LEU A 275 -16.28 13.03 -6.69
N MET A 276 -15.13 12.86 -6.06
CA MET A 276 -14.84 11.69 -5.24
C MET A 276 -15.34 11.91 -3.83
N LEU A 277 -16.13 10.97 -3.33
CA LEU A 277 -16.66 10.97 -1.95
C LEU A 277 -16.29 9.67 -1.26
N ARG A 278 -15.62 9.77 -0.13
CA ARG A 278 -15.33 8.62 0.73
C ARG A 278 -16.42 8.48 1.78
N PRO A 279 -17.00 7.28 1.99
CA PRO A 279 -18.12 7.06 2.91
C PRO A 279 -17.84 7.56 4.34
N GLU A 280 -16.63 7.45 4.84
CA GLU A 280 -16.22 7.89 6.18
C GLU A 280 -15.99 9.41 6.31
N ARG A 281 -15.95 10.14 5.19
CA ARG A 281 -15.78 11.60 5.16
C ARG A 281 -17.12 12.34 5.14
N LEU A 282 -18.22 11.62 4.92
CA LEU A 282 -19.55 12.15 5.03
C LEU A 282 -20.09 11.94 6.44
N ARG A 283 -20.41 13.02 7.15
CA ARG A 283 -20.93 12.98 8.51
C ARG A 283 -22.43 13.24 8.53
N VAL A 284 -23.22 12.37 9.16
CA VAL A 284 -24.63 12.61 9.42
C VAL A 284 -24.77 13.64 10.55
N LEU A 285 -25.52 14.69 10.32
CA LEU A 285 -25.78 15.74 11.31
C LEU A 285 -27.05 15.43 12.12
N GLY A 286 -27.06 15.81 13.38
CA GLY A 286 -28.27 15.84 14.20
C GLY A 286 -29.29 16.85 13.66
N ALA A 287 -30.56 16.74 14.09
CA ALA A 287 -31.66 17.57 13.59
C ALA A 287 -31.40 19.09 13.73
N THR A 288 -30.78 19.50 14.82
CA THR A 288 -30.47 20.90 15.16
C THR A 288 -28.98 21.23 15.05
N GLU A 289 -28.16 20.27 14.64
CA GLU A 289 -26.71 20.44 14.55
C GLU A 289 -26.34 21.26 13.31
N GLU A 290 -25.59 22.34 13.46
CA GLU A 290 -25.02 23.09 12.36
C GLU A 290 -23.62 22.58 12.01
N PRO A 291 -23.27 22.45 10.71
CA PRO A 291 -22.01 21.84 10.30
C PRO A 291 -20.78 22.68 10.67
N GLY A 292 -20.95 23.95 11.04
CA GLY A 292 -19.88 24.91 11.27
C GLY A 292 -19.29 25.46 9.97
N THR A 293 -18.32 26.36 10.10
CA THR A 293 -17.58 26.90 8.94
C THR A 293 -16.65 25.83 8.33
N GLY A 294 -16.49 25.82 7.01
CA GLY A 294 -15.60 24.89 6.31
C GLY A 294 -16.23 23.54 5.96
N PHE A 295 -17.56 23.44 5.98
CA PHE A 295 -18.30 22.28 5.54
C PHE A 295 -19.31 22.61 4.47
N ASN A 296 -19.44 21.72 3.49
CA ASN A 296 -20.58 21.67 2.57
C ASN A 296 -21.73 20.90 3.23
N LEU A 297 -22.94 21.42 3.11
CA LEU A 297 -24.15 20.76 3.59
C LEU A 297 -24.88 20.10 2.41
N LEU A 298 -25.13 18.79 2.52
CA LEU A 298 -25.91 18.03 1.55
C LEU A 298 -27.21 17.54 2.19
N GLN A 299 -28.31 17.68 1.49
CA GLN A 299 -29.59 17.07 1.87
C GLN A 299 -29.78 15.75 1.15
N ALA A 300 -30.13 14.71 1.87
CA ALA A 300 -30.28 13.37 1.35
C ALA A 300 -31.44 12.64 2.04
N THR A 301 -31.91 11.57 1.42
CA THR A 301 -32.91 10.66 2.00
C THR A 301 -32.28 9.30 2.22
N LEU A 302 -32.51 8.70 3.39
CA LEU A 302 -32.06 7.35 3.70
C LEU A 302 -32.77 6.33 2.82
N VAL A 303 -31.99 5.49 2.14
CA VAL A 303 -32.52 4.39 1.32
C VAL A 303 -32.42 3.06 2.06
N HIS A 304 -31.23 2.78 2.65
CA HIS A 304 -30.96 1.52 3.31
C HIS A 304 -29.84 1.67 4.32
N THR A 305 -29.83 0.81 5.36
CA THR A 305 -28.77 0.73 6.36
C THR A 305 -28.24 -0.70 6.43
N VAL A 306 -26.90 -0.85 6.37
CA VAL A 306 -26.21 -2.14 6.54
C VAL A 306 -25.33 -2.05 7.77
N TYR A 307 -25.64 -2.87 8.78
CA TYR A 307 -24.82 -2.98 9.98
C TYR A 307 -23.58 -3.87 9.72
N GLN A 308 -22.39 -3.40 10.08
CA GLN A 308 -21.11 -4.07 9.83
C GLN A 308 -20.33 -4.41 11.13
N GLY A 309 -20.97 -4.31 12.30
CA GLY A 309 -20.36 -4.55 13.61
C GLY A 309 -19.85 -3.26 14.25
N ASP A 310 -18.68 -2.80 13.85
CA ASP A 310 -18.04 -1.58 14.37
C ASP A 310 -18.62 -0.29 13.75
N SER A 311 -19.26 -0.41 12.60
CA SER A 311 -19.82 0.68 11.81
C SER A 311 -21.15 0.30 11.17
N SER A 312 -21.86 1.29 10.65
CA SER A 312 -23.00 1.12 9.77
C SER A 312 -22.76 1.87 8.47
N LEU A 313 -23.07 1.21 7.35
CA LEU A 313 -23.04 1.80 6.03
C LEU A 313 -24.46 2.23 5.65
N LEU A 314 -24.66 3.54 5.51
CA LEU A 314 -25.92 4.13 5.08
C LEU A 314 -25.89 4.37 3.57
N GLN A 315 -26.85 3.85 2.85
CA GLN A 315 -27.11 4.23 1.46
C GLN A 315 -28.12 5.36 1.46
N VAL A 316 -27.79 6.48 0.85
CA VAL A 316 -28.62 7.67 0.80
C VAL A 316 -28.80 8.13 -0.64
N ALA A 317 -29.91 8.83 -0.93
CA ALA A 317 -30.19 9.42 -2.22
C ALA A 317 -30.31 10.95 -2.10
N LEU A 318 -29.66 11.68 -3.00
CA LEU A 318 -29.85 13.12 -3.15
C LEU A 318 -31.17 13.41 -3.91
N ALA A 319 -31.56 14.71 -3.99
CA ALA A 319 -32.82 15.13 -4.63
C ALA A 319 -32.92 14.74 -6.10
N ASP A 320 -31.81 14.62 -6.83
CA ASP A 320 -31.74 14.21 -8.23
C ASP A 320 -31.66 12.68 -8.42
N GLY A 321 -31.74 11.89 -7.32
CA GLY A 321 -31.61 10.44 -7.32
C GLY A 321 -30.17 9.90 -7.24
N THR A 322 -29.17 10.76 -7.20
CA THR A 322 -27.76 10.37 -7.01
C THR A 322 -27.60 9.61 -5.70
N ARG A 323 -27.05 8.40 -5.76
CA ARG A 323 -26.83 7.55 -4.58
C ARG A 323 -25.45 7.74 -4.02
N LEU A 324 -25.38 7.94 -2.69
CA LEU A 324 -24.13 8.07 -1.93
C LEU A 324 -24.08 7.00 -0.84
N GLN A 325 -22.88 6.73 -0.38
CA GLN A 325 -22.61 5.89 0.80
C GLN A 325 -22.03 6.75 1.91
N VAL A 326 -22.52 6.52 3.13
CA VAL A 326 -22.03 7.20 4.34
C VAL A 326 -21.67 6.13 5.37
N ARG A 327 -20.44 6.14 5.85
CA ARG A 327 -20.01 5.25 6.93
C ARG A 327 -20.04 6.00 8.24
N SER A 328 -20.76 5.47 9.21
CA SER A 328 -20.86 6.05 10.52
C SER A 328 -20.50 5.04 11.61
N ALA A 329 -19.72 5.46 12.62
CA ALA A 329 -19.37 4.61 13.74
C ALA A 329 -20.64 4.22 14.53
N SER A 330 -20.72 2.97 15.00
CA SER A 330 -21.90 2.43 15.70
C SER A 330 -22.20 3.14 17.04
N ILE A 331 -21.23 3.82 17.65
CA ILE A 331 -21.32 4.43 18.98
C ILE A 331 -22.10 5.76 19.02
N GLY A 332 -22.51 6.31 17.88
CA GLY A 332 -23.29 7.57 17.82
C GLY A 332 -24.67 7.42 17.16
N LEU A 333 -25.02 6.23 16.75
CA LEU A 333 -26.09 5.96 15.79
C LEU A 333 -27.35 5.27 16.39
N ALA A 334 -27.56 5.26 17.71
CA ALA A 334 -28.81 4.71 18.26
C ALA A 334 -30.06 5.30 17.58
N ALA A 335 -29.97 6.55 17.08
CA ALA A 335 -31.06 7.20 16.35
C ALA A 335 -31.02 7.01 14.81
N ALA A 336 -29.84 6.80 14.20
CA ALA A 336 -29.73 6.66 12.74
C ALA A 336 -29.71 5.19 12.27
N ALA A 337 -29.19 4.26 13.10
CA ALA A 337 -29.21 2.81 12.81
C ALA A 337 -30.63 2.21 12.89
N GLN A 338 -31.56 2.88 13.60
CA GLN A 338 -32.99 2.53 13.64
C GLN A 338 -33.84 3.40 12.70
N ALA A 339 -33.22 4.20 11.84
CA ALA A 339 -33.94 5.08 10.96
C ALA A 339 -34.59 4.27 9.82
N GLU A 340 -35.90 4.47 9.66
CA GLU A 340 -36.66 3.87 8.57
C GLU A 340 -36.27 4.46 7.21
N PRO A 341 -36.27 3.65 6.14
CA PRO A 341 -36.13 4.16 4.78
C PRO A 341 -37.10 5.33 4.48
N GLY A 342 -36.64 6.33 3.73
CA GLY A 342 -37.40 7.54 3.45
C GLY A 342 -37.16 8.71 4.42
N ARG A 343 -36.40 8.49 5.51
CA ARG A 343 -36.08 9.57 6.45
C ARG A 343 -35.12 10.60 5.81
N PRO A 344 -35.42 11.92 5.92
CA PRO A 344 -34.50 12.97 5.48
C PRO A 344 -33.27 13.02 6.41
N LEU A 345 -32.09 13.17 5.80
CA LEU A 345 -30.80 13.30 6.45
C LEU A 345 -30.07 14.56 5.99
N ARG A 346 -29.35 15.16 6.92
CA ARG A 346 -28.41 16.25 6.64
C ARG A 346 -27.00 15.69 6.72
N LEU A 347 -26.20 15.88 5.68
CA LEU A 347 -24.83 15.37 5.61
C LEU A 347 -23.87 16.55 5.54
N ALA A 348 -22.78 16.49 6.31
CA ALA A 348 -21.69 17.43 6.23
C ALA A 348 -20.50 16.78 5.52
N LEU A 349 -19.95 17.47 4.51
CA LEU A 349 -18.72 17.14 3.81
C LEU A 349 -17.74 18.28 4.03
N ALA A 350 -16.57 18.01 4.60
CA ALA A 350 -15.56 19.05 4.77
C ALA A 350 -15.09 19.59 3.41
N VAL A 351 -14.84 20.91 3.34
CA VAL A 351 -14.39 21.56 2.11
C VAL A 351 -13.08 20.98 1.60
N HIS A 352 -12.18 20.56 2.50
CA HIS A 352 -10.91 19.92 2.12
C HIS A 352 -11.06 18.45 1.66
N ASP A 353 -12.20 17.81 1.94
CA ASP A 353 -12.54 16.45 1.46
C ASP A 353 -13.36 16.50 0.14
N THR A 354 -13.62 17.69 -0.39
CA THR A 354 -14.31 17.88 -1.68
C THR A 354 -13.29 17.79 -2.81
N VAL A 355 -12.97 16.56 -3.22
CA VAL A 355 -11.90 16.25 -4.19
C VAL A 355 -12.49 16.04 -5.58
N LEU A 356 -11.98 16.80 -6.57
CA LEU A 356 -12.39 16.71 -7.97
C LEU A 356 -11.32 15.96 -8.78
N LEU A 357 -11.77 14.98 -9.55
CA LEU A 357 -10.95 14.22 -10.50
C LEU A 357 -11.36 14.59 -11.93
N ALA A 358 -10.43 14.38 -12.88
CA ALA A 358 -10.77 14.47 -14.30
C ALA A 358 -11.88 13.47 -14.65
N ALA A 359 -12.84 13.84 -15.50
CA ALA A 359 -13.78 12.89 -16.07
C ALA A 359 -13.03 11.91 -16.97
N ASP A 360 -13.50 10.63 -17.02
CA ASP A 360 -12.89 9.61 -17.88
C ASP A 360 -12.84 10.10 -19.33
N GLY A 361 -11.65 10.07 -19.93
CA GLY A 361 -11.40 10.50 -21.31
C GLY A 361 -10.79 11.91 -21.48
N ALA A 362 -10.63 12.69 -20.42
CA ALA A 362 -9.81 13.90 -20.46
C ALA A 362 -8.35 13.50 -20.13
N ALA A 363 -7.47 13.52 -21.12
CA ALA A 363 -6.05 13.41 -20.91
C ALA A 363 -5.60 14.55 -19.98
N ALA A 364 -4.80 14.18 -18.95
CA ALA A 364 -4.15 15.13 -18.06
C ALA A 364 -3.04 15.88 -18.78
#